data_75458f3c6db5ab673af49599e9bd2f14
#
_entry.id   75458f3c6db5ab673af49599e9bd2f14
#
_cell.length_a   1.000
_cell.length_b   1.000
_cell.length_c   1.000
_cell.angle_alpha   90.00
_cell.angle_beta   90.00
_cell.angle_gamma   90.00
#
_symmetry.space_group_name_H-M   'P 1'
#
loop_
_entity.id
_entity.type
_entity.pdbx_description
1 polymer ?
#
loop_
_entity_poly.entity_id
_entity_poly.type
_entity_poly.pdbx_seq_one_letter_code
_entity_poly.pdbx_strand_id
1 'polypeptide(L)'
;MFFIKQQLDAKDASKGYFEQRVVLCHRGFDRPIVLVTEGYDANYALREGYIEELSKLFDTNIITVEYRYFDKSMPNPCNWDYLTVENSLYDLHHVNKTLHAMYKGKWIATGISKGGQTTMFYRSYFPDDVDISVPYVAPLNKGVEDGRHEKFLQYQVSTKENRQKVLNFQLLLFKRKAALLPMFEKYCNEKKYVFNAPLPEIFDFSVFEYAFAFWQWGEDINQIPASDTDDKKVFDYWINMCEPSYFTNYNATASFDVQAARELGYYGYYTKPFKKYLSIKTAKGYLKRLMVPKGAENVKFSPVLYNHTVDFLTKNDPKMVYIYGDIDPWGASGIYGLPFTKNKKNLHVYMCPGGSHKARILSFPEPTRQEIINLISGWLKE
;
A
#
# COMPACT_ATOMS: atom_id res chain seq x y z
N MET A 1 -22.49 -6.42 -8.81
CA MET A 1 -21.88 -6.87 -7.54
C MET A 1 -22.53 -8.19 -7.13
N PHE A 2 -21.72 -9.12 -6.64
CA PHE A 2 -22.15 -10.43 -6.12
C PHE A 2 -21.16 -10.90 -5.05
N PHE A 3 -21.47 -12.00 -4.39
CA PHE A 3 -20.61 -12.61 -3.38
C PHE A 3 -20.16 -14.00 -3.84
N ILE A 4 -18.91 -14.35 -3.53
CA ILE A 4 -18.36 -15.71 -3.74
C ILE A 4 -18.03 -16.28 -2.37
N LYS A 5 -18.44 -17.53 -2.16
CA LYS A 5 -18.11 -18.30 -0.97
C LYS A 5 -16.65 -18.72 -1.02
N GLN A 6 -15.84 -18.26 -0.06
CA GLN A 6 -14.42 -18.54 0.06
C GLN A 6 -14.12 -19.38 1.29
N GLN A 7 -13.09 -20.21 1.24
CA GLN A 7 -12.59 -20.92 2.41
C GLN A 7 -11.84 -19.98 3.34
N LEU A 8 -12.02 -20.12 4.66
CA LEU A 8 -11.20 -19.40 5.63
C LEU A 8 -9.73 -19.77 5.50
N ASP A 9 -9.46 -21.09 5.45
CA ASP A 9 -8.14 -21.65 5.17
C ASP A 9 -8.18 -22.37 3.81
N ALA A 10 -7.40 -21.89 2.85
CA ALA A 10 -7.38 -22.44 1.51
C ALA A 10 -6.93 -23.91 1.45
N LYS A 11 -6.23 -24.38 2.50
CA LYS A 11 -5.71 -25.76 2.60
C LYS A 11 -6.56 -26.68 3.46
N ASP A 12 -7.55 -26.14 4.19
CA ASP A 12 -8.41 -26.91 5.09
C ASP A 12 -9.86 -26.40 5.11
N ALA A 13 -10.69 -26.98 4.26
CA ALA A 13 -12.11 -26.63 4.16
C ALA A 13 -12.90 -26.85 5.47
N SER A 14 -12.38 -27.65 6.42
CA SER A 14 -13.03 -27.89 7.71
C SER A 14 -13.03 -26.66 8.62
N LYS A 15 -12.17 -25.64 8.33
CA LYS A 15 -12.10 -24.38 9.07
C LYS A 15 -13.30 -23.46 8.80
N GLY A 16 -14.09 -23.73 7.77
CA GLY A 16 -15.28 -22.98 7.41
C GLY A 16 -15.07 -22.02 6.25
N TYR A 17 -16.06 -21.15 6.05
CA TYR A 17 -16.17 -20.30 4.88
C TYR A 17 -16.59 -18.89 5.27
N PHE A 18 -16.39 -17.96 4.35
CA PHE A 18 -16.96 -16.61 4.40
C PHE A 18 -17.42 -16.16 3.01
N GLU A 19 -18.20 -15.09 2.95
CA GLU A 19 -18.65 -14.49 1.71
C GLU A 19 -17.71 -13.34 1.32
N GLN A 20 -17.13 -13.40 0.12
CA GLN A 20 -16.25 -12.35 -0.41
C GLN A 20 -16.97 -11.54 -1.49
N ARG A 21 -16.96 -10.21 -1.36
CA ARG A 21 -17.57 -9.31 -2.33
C ARG A 21 -16.73 -9.18 -3.59
N VAL A 22 -17.40 -9.32 -4.74
CA VAL A 22 -16.82 -9.10 -6.07
C VAL A 22 -17.69 -8.09 -6.84
N VAL A 23 -17.05 -7.10 -7.44
CA VAL A 23 -17.69 -6.11 -8.29
C VAL A 23 -17.28 -6.37 -9.73
N LEU A 24 -18.26 -6.62 -10.59
CA LEU A 24 -18.07 -6.84 -12.03
C LEU A 24 -18.67 -5.69 -12.82
N CYS A 25 -17.85 -5.04 -13.64
CA CYS A 25 -18.28 -4.15 -14.70
C CYS A 25 -18.11 -4.90 -16.03
N HIS A 26 -19.23 -5.46 -16.52
CA HIS A 26 -19.27 -6.19 -17.79
C HIS A 26 -19.43 -5.22 -18.96
N ARG A 27 -18.55 -5.35 -19.96
CA ARG A 27 -18.55 -4.53 -21.18
C ARG A 27 -18.62 -5.36 -22.47
N GLY A 28 -18.35 -6.67 -22.39
CA GLY A 28 -18.44 -7.63 -23.50
C GLY A 28 -17.66 -8.89 -23.22
N PHE A 29 -18.14 -10.05 -23.68
CA PHE A 29 -17.48 -11.35 -23.46
C PHE A 29 -16.19 -11.52 -24.27
N ASP A 30 -16.05 -10.78 -25.38
CA ASP A 30 -14.91 -10.78 -26.29
C ASP A 30 -13.78 -9.83 -25.85
N ARG A 31 -14.04 -9.00 -24.82
CA ARG A 31 -13.07 -8.03 -24.32
C ARG A 31 -12.09 -8.64 -23.32
N PRO A 32 -10.86 -8.11 -23.24
CA PRO A 32 -9.94 -8.49 -22.17
C PRO A 32 -10.52 -8.17 -20.79
N ILE A 33 -9.92 -8.73 -19.76
CA ILE A 33 -10.33 -8.55 -18.37
C ILE A 33 -9.22 -7.85 -17.58
N VAL A 34 -9.58 -6.84 -16.80
CA VAL A 34 -8.76 -6.32 -15.72
C VAL A 34 -9.26 -6.90 -14.40
N LEU A 35 -8.44 -7.73 -13.78
CA LEU A 35 -8.64 -8.25 -12.42
C LEU A 35 -7.93 -7.32 -11.44
N VAL A 36 -8.70 -6.53 -10.69
CA VAL A 36 -8.20 -5.67 -9.62
C VAL A 36 -8.08 -6.51 -8.36
N THR A 37 -6.84 -6.79 -7.95
CA THR A 37 -6.53 -7.74 -6.88
C THR A 37 -6.71 -7.16 -5.47
N GLU A 38 -6.91 -5.86 -5.38
CA GLU A 38 -7.11 -5.07 -4.17
C GLU A 38 -6.10 -5.34 -3.03
N GLY A 39 -6.22 -4.53 -2.01
CA GLY A 39 -5.51 -4.66 -0.75
C GLY A 39 -6.42 -4.31 0.43
N TYR A 40 -7.57 -3.69 0.14
CA TYR A 40 -8.49 -3.10 1.10
C TYR A 40 -9.95 -3.36 0.69
N ASP A 41 -10.88 -2.48 1.08
CA ASP A 41 -12.26 -2.52 0.61
C ASP A 41 -12.39 -2.15 -0.87
N ALA A 42 -13.51 -2.54 -1.47
CA ALA A 42 -13.82 -2.28 -2.88
C ALA A 42 -15.00 -1.30 -3.06
N ASN A 43 -15.28 -0.43 -2.09
CA ASN A 43 -16.43 0.48 -2.13
C ASN A 43 -16.37 1.48 -3.30
N TYR A 44 -15.16 1.90 -3.67
CA TYR A 44 -14.94 2.82 -4.79
C TYR A 44 -15.40 2.24 -6.13
N ALA A 45 -15.30 0.90 -6.31
CA ALA A 45 -15.72 0.22 -7.54
C ALA A 45 -17.25 0.22 -7.76
N LEU A 46 -18.02 0.58 -6.73
CA LEU A 46 -19.48 0.74 -6.80
C LEU A 46 -19.91 2.16 -7.16
N ARG A 47 -18.99 3.11 -7.24
CA ARG A 47 -19.33 4.51 -7.60
C ARG A 47 -19.75 4.57 -9.06
N GLU A 48 -20.82 5.30 -9.31
CA GLU A 48 -21.26 5.58 -10.67
C GLU A 48 -20.14 6.23 -11.49
N GLY A 49 -19.92 5.73 -12.71
CA GLY A 49 -18.89 6.23 -13.61
C GLY A 49 -17.46 5.82 -13.27
N TYR A 50 -17.23 5.00 -12.23
CA TYR A 50 -15.90 4.49 -11.95
C TYR A 50 -15.39 3.62 -13.11
N ILE A 51 -14.20 3.94 -13.59
CA ILE A 51 -13.46 3.15 -14.58
C ILE A 51 -11.99 3.07 -14.12
N GLU A 52 -11.49 1.85 -14.04
CA GLU A 52 -10.08 1.56 -13.75
C GLU A 52 -9.18 2.05 -14.92
N GLU A 53 -7.96 2.53 -14.65
CA GLU A 53 -7.08 3.14 -15.66
C GLU A 53 -6.82 2.21 -16.86
N LEU A 54 -6.47 0.94 -16.60
CA LEU A 54 -6.18 -0.02 -17.68
C LEU A 54 -7.44 -0.34 -18.50
N SER A 55 -8.62 -0.34 -17.84
CA SER A 55 -9.88 -0.52 -18.56
C SER A 55 -10.19 0.66 -19.49
N LYS A 56 -9.83 1.87 -19.08
CA LYS A 56 -9.95 3.06 -19.92
C LYS A 56 -8.97 3.02 -21.11
N LEU A 57 -7.76 2.52 -20.89
CA LEU A 57 -6.70 2.47 -21.91
C LEU A 57 -6.91 1.33 -22.92
N PHE A 58 -7.43 0.17 -22.48
CA PHE A 58 -7.48 -1.06 -23.28
C PHE A 58 -8.89 -1.61 -23.49
N ASP A 59 -9.93 -0.87 -23.11
CA ASP A 59 -11.33 -1.22 -23.30
C ASP A 59 -11.72 -2.61 -22.76
N THR A 60 -11.47 -2.85 -21.47
CA THR A 60 -11.61 -4.15 -20.81
C THR A 60 -12.87 -4.25 -19.95
N ASN A 61 -13.29 -5.46 -19.61
CA ASN A 61 -14.13 -5.71 -18.44
C ASN A 61 -13.33 -5.43 -17.15
N ILE A 62 -14.01 -5.15 -16.03
CA ILE A 62 -13.37 -4.94 -14.73
C ILE A 62 -13.95 -5.93 -13.73
N ILE A 63 -13.09 -6.68 -13.04
CA ILE A 63 -13.41 -7.52 -11.90
C ILE A 63 -12.62 -7.00 -10.71
N THR A 64 -13.29 -6.40 -9.74
CA THR A 64 -12.65 -5.92 -8.50
C THR A 64 -13.01 -6.87 -7.38
N VAL A 65 -11.99 -7.47 -6.76
CA VAL A 65 -12.17 -8.42 -5.67
C VAL A 65 -11.81 -7.73 -4.36
N GLU A 66 -12.82 -7.47 -3.51
CA GLU A 66 -12.57 -6.93 -2.17
C GLU A 66 -11.65 -7.88 -1.40
N TYR A 67 -10.64 -7.29 -0.74
CA TYR A 67 -9.69 -8.11 -0.01
C TYR A 67 -10.34 -8.73 1.24
N ARG A 68 -10.02 -10.00 1.54
CA ARG A 68 -10.53 -10.65 2.76
C ARG A 68 -10.23 -9.81 4.01
N TYR A 69 -11.11 -9.83 4.99
CA TYR A 69 -11.06 -9.06 6.24
C TYR A 69 -11.25 -7.55 6.06
N PHE A 70 -11.83 -7.12 4.93
CA PHE A 70 -12.26 -5.73 4.75
C PHE A 70 -13.76 -5.66 4.46
N ASP A 71 -14.40 -4.64 5.00
CA ASP A 71 -15.82 -4.28 4.86
C ASP A 71 -16.76 -5.50 4.75
N LYS A 72 -17.32 -5.76 3.57
CA LYS A 72 -18.29 -6.86 3.36
C LYS A 72 -17.65 -8.26 3.28
N SER A 73 -16.33 -8.31 3.14
CA SER A 73 -15.54 -9.54 3.08
C SER A 73 -14.90 -9.89 4.44
N MET A 74 -15.47 -9.39 5.54
CA MET A 74 -15.04 -9.71 6.92
C MET A 74 -15.63 -11.04 7.36
N PRO A 75 -14.81 -12.07 7.69
CA PRO A 75 -15.30 -13.30 8.28
C PRO A 75 -15.92 -13.08 9.66
N ASN A 76 -17.00 -13.81 9.96
CA ASN A 76 -17.62 -13.81 11.27
C ASN A 76 -17.82 -15.26 11.77
N PRO A 77 -17.20 -15.66 12.89
CA PRO A 77 -16.33 -14.85 13.76
C PRO A 77 -14.99 -14.50 13.10
N CYS A 78 -14.43 -13.33 13.50
CA CYS A 78 -13.11 -12.91 13.06
C CYS A 78 -12.03 -13.73 13.78
N ASN A 79 -11.20 -14.44 13.00
CA ASN A 79 -9.99 -15.09 13.47
C ASN A 79 -8.80 -14.64 12.62
N TRP A 80 -7.89 -13.88 13.21
CA TRP A 80 -6.73 -13.32 12.51
C TRP A 80 -5.76 -14.37 11.94
N ASP A 81 -5.80 -15.63 12.40
CA ASP A 81 -4.89 -16.68 11.91
C ASP A 81 -5.07 -16.95 10.42
N TYR A 82 -6.29 -16.78 9.89
CA TYR A 82 -6.60 -16.99 8.48
C TYR A 82 -6.37 -15.77 7.61
N LEU A 83 -6.03 -14.61 8.20
CA LEU A 83 -5.62 -13.44 7.45
C LEU A 83 -4.15 -13.56 7.04
N THR A 84 -3.88 -14.39 6.05
CA THR A 84 -2.58 -14.53 5.41
C THR A 84 -2.66 -14.06 3.95
N VAL A 85 -1.52 -13.64 3.40
CA VAL A 85 -1.45 -13.29 1.97
C VAL A 85 -1.73 -14.54 1.14
N GLU A 86 -1.16 -15.70 1.49
CA GLU A 86 -1.41 -16.94 0.77
C GLU A 86 -2.91 -17.24 0.62
N ASN A 87 -3.68 -17.19 1.72
CA ASN A 87 -5.14 -17.36 1.65
C ASN A 87 -5.82 -16.35 0.74
N SER A 88 -5.36 -15.08 0.75
CA SER A 88 -5.89 -14.02 -0.12
C SER A 88 -5.60 -14.30 -1.61
N LEU A 89 -4.45 -14.91 -1.91
CA LEU A 89 -4.10 -15.29 -3.27
C LEU A 89 -4.95 -16.47 -3.77
N TYR A 90 -5.29 -17.42 -2.90
CA TYR A 90 -6.24 -18.49 -3.23
C TYR A 90 -7.66 -17.96 -3.46
N ASP A 91 -8.08 -16.92 -2.76
CA ASP A 91 -9.35 -16.25 -3.05
C ASP A 91 -9.39 -15.72 -4.49
N LEU A 92 -8.33 -15.01 -4.90
CA LEU A 92 -8.19 -14.48 -6.27
C LEU A 92 -8.15 -15.60 -7.30
N HIS A 93 -7.42 -16.69 -7.01
CA HIS A 93 -7.37 -17.86 -7.85
C HIS A 93 -8.77 -18.47 -8.05
N HIS A 94 -9.54 -18.62 -6.98
CA HIS A 94 -10.89 -19.15 -7.06
C HIS A 94 -11.83 -18.22 -7.86
N VAL A 95 -11.76 -16.90 -7.66
CA VAL A 95 -12.49 -15.91 -8.47
C VAL A 95 -12.09 -16.02 -9.94
N ASN A 96 -10.79 -16.06 -10.23
CA ASN A 96 -10.26 -16.21 -11.60
C ASN A 96 -10.83 -17.50 -12.24
N LYS A 97 -10.66 -18.66 -11.62
CA LYS A 97 -11.15 -19.94 -12.16
C LYS A 97 -12.67 -19.93 -12.41
N THR A 98 -13.44 -19.33 -11.50
CA THR A 98 -14.89 -19.26 -11.62
C THR A 98 -15.30 -18.41 -12.84
N LEU A 99 -14.67 -17.25 -13.02
CA LEU A 99 -15.06 -16.31 -14.08
C LEU A 99 -14.36 -16.60 -15.42
N HIS A 100 -13.21 -17.27 -15.42
CA HIS A 100 -12.52 -17.67 -16.64
C HIS A 100 -13.35 -18.63 -17.51
N ALA A 101 -14.32 -19.33 -16.90
CA ALA A 101 -15.29 -20.12 -17.65
C ALA A 101 -16.12 -19.28 -18.63
N MET A 102 -16.43 -18.04 -18.27
CA MET A 102 -17.25 -17.10 -19.06
C MET A 102 -16.41 -16.12 -19.90
N TYR A 103 -15.26 -15.70 -19.39
CA TYR A 103 -14.40 -14.70 -20.03
C TYR A 103 -13.12 -15.35 -20.56
N LYS A 104 -13.08 -15.58 -21.87
CA LYS A 104 -11.98 -16.30 -22.55
C LYS A 104 -10.89 -15.37 -23.10
N GLY A 105 -11.06 -14.05 -23.00
CA GLY A 105 -10.06 -13.07 -23.43
C GLY A 105 -8.83 -13.05 -22.55
N LYS A 106 -7.87 -12.17 -22.87
CA LYS A 106 -6.66 -11.94 -22.08
C LYS A 106 -6.98 -11.33 -20.72
N TRP A 107 -6.26 -11.75 -19.70
CA TRP A 107 -6.42 -11.28 -18.32
C TRP A 107 -5.23 -10.44 -17.88
N ILE A 108 -5.51 -9.27 -17.34
CA ILE A 108 -4.53 -8.36 -16.74
C ILE A 108 -4.82 -8.29 -15.24
N ALA A 109 -3.88 -8.70 -14.39
CA ALA A 109 -3.98 -8.41 -12.96
C ALA A 109 -3.40 -7.02 -12.67
N THR A 110 -4.05 -6.26 -11.82
CA THR A 110 -3.58 -4.93 -11.39
C THR A 110 -4.00 -4.61 -9.98
N GLY A 111 -3.32 -3.66 -9.37
CA GLY A 111 -3.65 -3.12 -8.06
C GLY A 111 -2.67 -2.02 -7.67
N ILE A 112 -3.07 -1.24 -6.68
CA ILE A 112 -2.34 -0.05 -6.22
C ILE A 112 -1.84 -0.29 -4.80
N SER A 113 -0.58 0.09 -4.50
CA SER A 113 -0.03 0.00 -3.15
C SER A 113 -0.06 -1.44 -2.62
N LYS A 114 -0.78 -1.71 -1.53
CA LYS A 114 -1.04 -3.08 -1.05
C LYS A 114 -1.72 -3.95 -2.12
N GLY A 115 -2.62 -3.39 -2.95
CA GLY A 115 -3.17 -4.06 -4.13
C GLY A 115 -2.09 -4.39 -5.16
N GLY A 116 -1.12 -3.49 -5.37
CA GLY A 116 0.06 -3.75 -6.21
C GLY A 116 0.96 -4.86 -5.65
N GLN A 117 1.16 -4.90 -4.31
CA GLN A 117 1.81 -6.05 -3.66
C GLN A 117 1.04 -7.34 -3.95
N THR A 118 -0.29 -7.32 -3.77
CA THR A 118 -1.16 -8.48 -4.03
C THR A 118 -1.02 -8.94 -5.49
N THR A 119 -1.02 -8.01 -6.47
CA THR A 119 -0.79 -8.32 -7.89
C THR A 119 0.54 -9.06 -8.11
N MET A 120 1.61 -8.56 -7.50
CA MET A 120 2.95 -9.15 -7.61
C MET A 120 3.00 -10.55 -6.98
N PHE A 121 2.44 -10.71 -5.77
CA PHE A 121 2.39 -11.99 -5.08
C PHE A 121 1.48 -12.98 -5.82
N TYR A 122 0.34 -12.52 -6.34
CA TYR A 122 -0.57 -13.34 -7.11
C TYR A 122 0.14 -13.95 -8.33
N ARG A 123 0.88 -13.12 -9.09
CA ARG A 123 1.68 -13.61 -10.21
C ARG A 123 2.72 -14.65 -9.79
N SER A 124 3.29 -14.54 -8.60
CA SER A 124 4.33 -15.47 -8.13
C SER A 124 3.79 -16.81 -7.64
N TYR A 125 2.54 -16.84 -7.16
CA TYR A 125 1.88 -18.07 -6.67
C TYR A 125 1.05 -18.78 -7.75
N PHE A 126 0.42 -17.99 -8.63
CA PHE A 126 -0.44 -18.47 -9.72
C PHE A 126 -0.01 -17.86 -11.05
N PRO A 127 1.15 -18.29 -11.59
CA PRO A 127 1.77 -17.63 -12.76
C PRO A 127 0.94 -17.72 -14.03
N ASP A 128 0.05 -18.70 -14.14
CA ASP A 128 -0.74 -18.97 -15.35
C ASP A 128 -2.19 -18.44 -15.27
N ASP A 129 -2.57 -17.79 -14.16
CA ASP A 129 -3.94 -17.30 -13.98
C ASP A 129 -4.20 -16.03 -14.79
N VAL A 130 -3.16 -15.25 -15.09
CA VAL A 130 -3.27 -14.02 -15.87
C VAL A 130 -2.14 -13.89 -16.88
N ASP A 131 -2.40 -13.24 -18.01
CA ASP A 131 -1.41 -13.05 -19.06
C ASP A 131 -0.41 -11.93 -18.70
N ILE A 132 -0.91 -10.83 -18.11
CA ILE A 132 -0.15 -9.62 -17.83
C ILE A 132 -0.39 -9.20 -16.38
N SER A 133 0.62 -8.61 -15.74
CA SER A 133 0.46 -8.01 -14.40
C SER A 133 1.00 -6.58 -14.39
N VAL A 134 0.21 -5.65 -13.84
CA VAL A 134 0.57 -4.23 -13.76
C VAL A 134 0.44 -3.75 -12.30
N PRO A 135 1.42 -4.03 -11.44
CA PRO A 135 1.46 -3.53 -10.07
C PRO A 135 1.88 -2.06 -10.00
N TYR A 136 1.01 -1.21 -9.42
CA TYR A 136 1.28 0.21 -9.20
C TYR A 136 1.82 0.45 -7.79
N VAL A 137 2.89 1.22 -7.69
CA VAL A 137 3.51 1.69 -6.43
C VAL A 137 3.62 0.59 -5.37
N ALA A 138 3.99 -0.60 -5.83
CA ALA A 138 3.98 -1.84 -5.05
C ALA A 138 5.29 -2.00 -4.27
N PRO A 139 5.30 -1.87 -2.93
CA PRO A 139 6.48 -2.17 -2.14
C PRO A 139 6.73 -3.69 -2.05
N LEU A 140 7.97 -4.07 -1.85
CA LEU A 140 8.37 -5.44 -1.51
C LEU A 140 9.30 -5.39 -0.30
N ASN A 141 8.69 -5.30 0.90
CA ASN A 141 9.46 -5.18 2.13
C ASN A 141 10.01 -6.54 2.57
N LYS A 142 11.23 -6.55 3.09
CA LYS A 142 11.91 -7.75 3.59
C LYS A 142 11.77 -7.98 5.10
N GLY A 143 11.08 -7.06 5.78
CA GLY A 143 10.88 -7.12 7.23
C GLY A 143 10.00 -5.99 7.74
N VAL A 144 9.57 -6.10 8.98
CA VAL A 144 9.01 -4.98 9.73
C VAL A 144 10.15 -4.02 10.04
N GLU A 145 9.96 -2.72 9.78
CA GLU A 145 11.03 -1.72 9.84
C GLU A 145 12.18 -2.05 8.84
N ASP A 146 11.84 -2.15 7.57
CA ASP A 146 12.71 -2.58 6.47
C ASP A 146 14.05 -1.81 6.37
N GLY A 147 14.08 -0.54 6.79
CA GLY A 147 15.26 0.32 6.84
C GLY A 147 15.61 0.99 5.51
N ARG A 148 15.04 0.60 4.38
CA ARG A 148 15.24 1.27 3.08
C ARG A 148 14.49 2.59 3.00
N HIS A 149 13.30 2.67 3.59
CA HIS A 149 12.46 3.85 3.62
C HIS A 149 13.11 5.02 4.36
N GLU A 150 13.70 4.76 5.54
CA GLU A 150 14.39 5.78 6.33
C GLU A 150 15.61 6.34 5.59
N LYS A 151 16.35 5.48 4.88
CA LYS A 151 17.49 5.91 4.05
C LYS A 151 17.03 6.73 2.85
N PHE A 152 15.93 6.34 2.21
CA PHE A 152 15.33 7.07 1.10
C PHE A 152 14.93 8.48 1.52
N LEU A 153 14.18 8.61 2.61
CA LEU A 153 13.74 9.90 3.15
C LEU A 153 14.90 10.81 3.57
N GLN A 154 15.99 10.23 4.08
CA GLN A 154 17.13 11.01 4.52
C GLN A 154 18.06 11.45 3.39
N TYR A 155 18.25 10.60 2.36
CA TYR A 155 19.37 10.78 1.44
C TYR A 155 19.01 10.77 -0.04
N GLN A 156 17.81 10.27 -0.42
CA GLN A 156 17.51 9.97 -1.82
C GLN A 156 16.35 10.79 -2.38
N VAL A 157 15.24 10.93 -1.64
CA VAL A 157 14.05 11.62 -2.14
C VAL A 157 14.35 13.08 -2.47
N SER A 158 13.97 13.53 -3.66
CA SER A 158 14.06 14.92 -4.10
C SER A 158 15.46 15.55 -3.90
N THR A 159 15.56 16.87 -3.71
CA THR A 159 16.81 17.57 -3.46
C THR A 159 17.18 17.56 -1.97
N LYS A 160 18.47 17.81 -1.67
CA LYS A 160 18.94 17.94 -0.28
C LYS A 160 18.23 19.10 0.45
N GLU A 161 18.01 20.21 -0.25
CA GLU A 161 17.33 21.39 0.26
C GLU A 161 15.88 21.10 0.63
N ASN A 162 15.17 20.36 -0.19
CA ASN A 162 13.78 19.95 0.06
C ASN A 162 13.69 18.99 1.25
N ARG A 163 14.59 17.99 1.32
CA ARG A 163 14.67 17.09 2.49
C ARG A 163 14.93 17.87 3.78
N GLN A 164 15.80 18.88 3.71
CA GLN A 164 16.10 19.73 4.87
C GLN A 164 14.90 20.59 5.30
N LYS A 165 14.09 21.10 4.37
CA LYS A 165 12.86 21.81 4.69
C LYS A 165 11.87 20.91 5.45
N VAL A 166 11.65 19.68 4.98
CA VAL A 166 10.78 18.69 5.64
C VAL A 166 11.30 18.37 7.05
N LEU A 167 12.60 18.11 7.20
CA LEU A 167 13.22 17.85 8.50
C LEU A 167 13.10 19.06 9.44
N ASN A 168 13.31 20.28 8.93
CA ASN A 168 13.20 21.50 9.73
C ASN A 168 11.78 21.71 10.26
N PHE A 169 10.76 21.34 9.49
CA PHE A 169 9.39 21.42 9.95
C PHE A 169 9.11 20.38 11.07
N GLN A 170 9.59 19.16 10.95
CA GLN A 170 9.49 18.17 12.06
C GLN A 170 10.20 18.68 13.32
N LEU A 171 11.39 19.30 13.16
CA LEU A 171 12.10 19.93 14.28
C LEU A 171 11.33 21.12 14.87
N LEU A 172 10.61 21.91 14.05
CA LEU A 172 9.75 22.98 14.51
C LEU A 172 8.62 22.45 15.40
N LEU A 173 7.93 21.40 14.94
CA LEU A 173 6.87 20.74 15.71
C LEU A 173 7.37 20.25 17.08
N PHE A 174 8.53 19.60 17.11
CA PHE A 174 9.13 19.15 18.37
C PHE A 174 9.58 20.31 19.26
N LYS A 175 10.17 21.37 18.72
CA LYS A 175 10.58 22.58 19.49
C LYS A 175 9.37 23.27 20.12
N ARG A 176 8.23 23.24 19.42
CA ARG A 176 6.97 23.84 19.89
C ARG A 176 6.05 22.84 20.62
N LYS A 177 6.54 21.66 20.97
CA LYS A 177 5.75 20.60 21.60
C LYS A 177 4.97 21.10 22.82
N ALA A 178 5.56 21.95 23.66
CA ALA A 178 4.87 22.50 24.84
C ALA A 178 3.60 23.30 24.49
N ALA A 179 3.56 23.97 23.34
CA ALA A 179 2.39 24.71 22.86
C ALA A 179 1.44 23.81 22.04
N LEU A 180 1.99 22.89 21.21
CA LEU A 180 1.19 22.09 20.30
C LEU A 180 0.55 20.85 20.95
N LEU A 181 1.17 20.28 21.99
CA LEU A 181 0.64 19.07 22.65
C LEU A 181 -0.75 19.28 23.27
N PRO A 182 -1.04 20.39 23.98
CA PRO A 182 -2.40 20.64 24.47
C PRO A 182 -3.44 20.76 23.34
N MET A 183 -3.06 21.31 22.19
CA MET A 183 -3.94 21.36 21.00
C MET A 183 -4.19 19.99 20.43
N PHE A 184 -3.15 19.14 20.37
CA PHE A 184 -3.22 17.76 19.92
C PHE A 184 -4.10 16.90 20.83
N GLU A 185 -3.94 17.03 22.16
CA GLU A 185 -4.78 16.34 23.17
C GLU A 185 -6.23 16.74 23.05
N LYS A 186 -6.51 18.05 22.90
CA LYS A 186 -7.86 18.57 22.68
C LYS A 186 -8.46 17.95 21.41
N TYR A 187 -7.73 17.98 20.30
CA TYR A 187 -8.18 17.42 19.01
C TYR A 187 -8.50 15.93 19.13
N CYS A 188 -7.61 15.13 19.71
CA CYS A 188 -7.82 13.69 19.89
C CYS A 188 -9.03 13.38 20.79
N ASN A 189 -9.23 14.16 21.86
CA ASN A 189 -10.36 14.00 22.76
C ASN A 189 -11.70 14.37 22.08
N GLU A 190 -11.75 15.46 21.32
CA GLU A 190 -12.94 15.85 20.53
C GLU A 190 -13.33 14.79 19.50
N LYS A 191 -12.33 14.16 18.86
CA LYS A 191 -12.51 13.05 17.93
C LYS A 191 -12.78 11.70 18.62
N LYS A 192 -12.65 11.63 19.94
CA LYS A 192 -12.82 10.41 20.75
C LYS A 192 -11.87 9.27 20.33
N TYR A 193 -10.65 9.60 19.93
CA TYR A 193 -9.66 8.60 19.56
C TYR A 193 -9.15 7.84 20.77
N VAL A 194 -8.96 6.53 20.61
CA VAL A 194 -8.40 5.64 21.63
C VAL A 194 -7.12 5.01 21.10
N PHE A 195 -6.06 5.15 21.85
CA PHE A 195 -4.72 4.71 21.48
C PHE A 195 -4.16 3.67 22.46
N ASN A 196 -3.24 2.84 22.00
CA ASN A 196 -2.49 1.89 22.84
C ASN A 196 -1.23 2.51 23.49
N ALA A 197 -1.11 3.83 23.48
CA ALA A 197 -0.03 4.58 24.12
C ALA A 197 -0.51 5.95 24.61
N PRO A 198 0.23 6.59 25.54
CA PRO A 198 -0.08 7.95 25.99
C PRO A 198 -0.02 8.98 24.85
N LEU A 199 -0.88 10.01 24.90
CA LEU A 199 -0.96 11.04 23.86
C LEU A 199 0.38 11.73 23.55
N PRO A 200 1.28 12.02 24.54
CA PRO A 200 2.61 12.56 24.19
C PRO A 200 3.48 11.63 23.35
N GLU A 201 3.30 10.30 23.41
CA GLU A 201 3.97 9.34 22.55
C GLU A 201 3.34 9.31 21.15
N ILE A 202 2.01 9.37 21.06
CA ILE A 202 1.29 9.46 19.77
C ILE A 202 1.65 10.74 19.04
N PHE A 203 1.83 11.87 19.77
CA PHE A 203 2.35 13.11 19.19
C PHE A 203 3.71 12.87 18.52
N ASP A 204 4.65 12.20 19.20
CA ASP A 204 5.96 11.89 18.63
C ASP A 204 5.83 11.09 17.33
N PHE A 205 4.99 10.05 17.31
CA PHE A 205 4.77 9.23 16.13
C PHE A 205 4.10 10.02 14.99
N SER A 206 3.13 10.88 15.30
CA SER A 206 2.48 11.74 14.30
C SER A 206 3.47 12.76 13.68
N VAL A 207 4.46 13.23 14.46
CA VAL A 207 5.54 14.06 13.91
C VAL A 207 6.50 13.25 13.04
N PHE A 208 6.82 12.01 13.42
CA PHE A 208 7.67 11.15 12.57
C PHE A 208 7.00 10.83 11.24
N GLU A 209 5.69 10.59 11.25
CA GLU A 209 4.89 10.27 10.07
C GLU A 209 4.93 11.39 9.02
N TYR A 210 5.13 12.65 9.43
CA TYR A 210 5.09 13.80 8.55
C TYR A 210 5.99 13.67 7.32
N ALA A 211 7.24 13.23 7.47
CA ALA A 211 8.14 13.10 6.33
C ALA A 211 7.69 12.01 5.35
N PHE A 212 7.14 10.91 5.86
CA PHE A 212 6.61 9.82 5.03
C PHE A 212 5.35 10.28 4.28
N ALA A 213 4.37 10.81 4.99
CA ALA A 213 3.11 11.29 4.42
C ALA A 213 3.33 12.41 3.39
N PHE A 214 4.22 13.37 3.68
CA PHE A 214 4.55 14.48 2.79
C PHE A 214 4.97 13.99 1.40
N TRP A 215 5.94 13.08 1.35
CA TRP A 215 6.44 12.56 0.08
C TRP A 215 5.49 11.53 -0.55
N GLN A 216 4.85 10.70 0.26
CA GLN A 216 3.86 9.73 -0.24
C GLN A 216 2.73 10.42 -1.02
N TRP A 217 2.25 11.55 -0.53
CA TRP A 217 1.14 12.24 -1.17
C TRP A 217 1.56 13.30 -2.19
N GLY A 218 2.88 13.60 -2.28
CA GLY A 218 3.42 14.57 -3.23
C GLY A 218 3.01 15.98 -2.89
N GLU A 219 3.15 16.37 -1.62
CA GLU A 219 2.80 17.69 -1.13
C GLU A 219 3.77 18.77 -1.63
N ASP A 220 3.27 19.99 -1.76
CA ASP A 220 4.07 21.11 -2.24
C ASP A 220 5.03 21.63 -1.15
N ILE A 221 6.33 21.56 -1.43
CA ILE A 221 7.41 22.00 -0.55
C ILE A 221 7.31 23.50 -0.18
N ASN A 222 6.60 24.30 -0.97
CA ASN A 222 6.41 25.73 -0.75
C ASN A 222 5.25 26.03 0.20
N GLN A 223 4.41 25.04 0.49
CA GLN A 223 3.30 25.17 1.44
C GLN A 223 3.71 24.87 2.90
N ILE A 224 4.93 24.39 3.13
CA ILE A 224 5.44 24.14 4.48
C ILE A 224 5.48 25.47 5.26
N PRO A 225 4.80 25.56 6.42
CA PRO A 225 4.78 26.77 7.23
C PRO A 225 6.19 27.26 7.62
N ALA A 226 6.40 28.56 7.54
CA ALA A 226 7.64 29.21 7.97
C ALA A 226 7.80 29.10 9.50
N SER A 227 9.04 29.27 9.97
CA SER A 227 9.39 29.10 11.40
C SER A 227 8.78 30.15 12.33
N ASP A 228 8.26 31.25 11.81
CA ASP A 228 7.58 32.34 12.52
C ASP A 228 6.04 32.28 12.40
N THR A 229 5.50 31.31 11.66
CA THR A 229 4.05 31.09 11.57
C THR A 229 3.47 30.77 12.97
N ASP A 230 2.27 31.27 13.28
CA ASP A 230 1.61 31.01 14.55
C ASP A 230 1.29 29.53 14.79
N ASP A 231 1.20 29.13 16.06
CA ASP A 231 1.05 27.73 16.45
C ASP A 231 -0.24 27.09 15.91
N LYS A 232 -1.33 27.85 15.78
CA LYS A 232 -2.60 27.34 15.27
C LYS A 232 -2.49 26.94 13.80
N LYS A 233 -1.89 27.78 12.97
CA LYS A 233 -1.68 27.47 11.55
C LYS A 233 -0.70 26.32 11.35
N VAL A 234 0.38 26.29 12.15
CA VAL A 234 1.34 25.16 12.14
C VAL A 234 0.63 23.86 12.51
N PHE A 235 -0.19 23.89 13.55
CA PHE A 235 -0.97 22.72 14.00
C PHE A 235 -1.94 22.25 12.92
N ASP A 236 -2.75 23.16 12.35
CA ASP A 236 -3.77 22.80 11.35
C ASP A 236 -3.11 22.20 10.09
N TYR A 237 -2.01 22.80 9.62
CA TYR A 237 -1.27 22.25 8.50
C TYR A 237 -0.75 20.82 8.78
N TRP A 238 -0.14 20.61 9.95
CA TRP A 238 0.39 19.31 10.34
C TRP A 238 -0.69 18.25 10.52
N ILE A 239 -1.77 18.58 11.23
CA ILE A 239 -2.83 17.61 11.55
C ILE A 239 -3.62 17.19 10.31
N ASN A 240 -3.78 18.07 9.33
CA ASN A 240 -4.41 17.74 8.06
C ASN A 240 -3.60 16.71 7.25
N MET A 241 -2.28 16.66 7.45
CA MET A 241 -1.40 15.72 6.77
C MET A 241 -1.18 14.42 7.57
N CYS A 242 -1.08 14.55 8.88
CA CYS A 242 -0.73 13.44 9.79
C CYS A 242 -1.83 13.25 10.84
N GLU A 243 -3.02 12.95 10.38
CA GLU A 243 -4.21 12.75 11.20
C GLU A 243 -4.00 11.57 12.17
N PRO A 244 -4.13 11.78 13.52
CA PRO A 244 -3.74 10.77 14.52
C PRO A 244 -4.57 9.48 14.50
N SER A 245 -5.74 9.45 13.87
CA SER A 245 -6.56 8.24 13.76
C SER A 245 -5.81 7.06 13.18
N TYR A 246 -4.76 7.34 12.40
CA TYR A 246 -3.85 6.35 11.86
C TYR A 246 -3.24 5.43 12.95
N PHE A 247 -3.01 5.97 14.14
CA PHE A 247 -2.44 5.23 15.27
C PHE A 247 -3.49 4.71 16.26
N THR A 248 -4.79 4.79 15.95
CA THR A 248 -5.83 4.24 16.82
C THR A 248 -5.78 2.70 16.80
N ASN A 249 -6.23 2.09 17.90
CA ASN A 249 -6.24 0.63 18.05
C ASN A 249 -7.38 -0.08 17.29
N TYR A 250 -8.17 0.66 16.52
CA TYR A 250 -9.29 0.18 15.72
C TYR A 250 -9.44 0.98 14.40
N ASN A 251 -8.31 1.30 13.79
CA ASN A 251 -8.35 2.01 12.50
C ASN A 251 -8.93 1.14 11.37
N ALA A 252 -9.36 1.77 10.29
CA ALA A 252 -9.94 1.08 9.14
C ALA A 252 -8.94 0.15 8.41
N THR A 253 -7.65 0.28 8.71
CA THR A 253 -6.57 -0.52 8.12
C THR A 253 -6.04 -1.60 9.06
N ALA A 254 -6.70 -1.90 10.18
CA ALA A 254 -6.24 -2.88 11.17
C ALA A 254 -5.90 -4.25 10.55
N SER A 255 -6.68 -4.70 9.56
CA SER A 255 -6.39 -5.94 8.83
C SER A 255 -5.08 -5.87 8.04
N PHE A 256 -4.74 -4.69 7.48
CA PHE A 256 -3.44 -4.46 6.86
C PHE A 256 -2.31 -4.50 7.89
N ASP A 257 -2.50 -3.90 9.06
CA ASP A 257 -1.48 -3.86 10.12
C ASP A 257 -1.12 -5.27 10.62
N VAL A 258 -2.11 -6.16 10.72
CA VAL A 258 -1.89 -7.59 11.01
C VAL A 258 -1.02 -8.25 9.94
N GLN A 259 -1.32 -8.05 8.66
CA GLN A 259 -0.53 -8.62 7.57
C GLN A 259 0.85 -7.97 7.45
N ALA A 260 0.96 -6.66 7.69
CA ALA A 260 2.24 -5.96 7.71
C ALA A 260 3.17 -6.53 8.80
N ALA A 261 2.63 -6.76 10.00
CA ALA A 261 3.36 -7.39 11.10
C ALA A 261 3.69 -8.86 10.88
N ARG A 262 2.87 -9.58 10.07
CA ARG A 262 3.02 -11.02 9.79
C ARG A 262 3.97 -11.31 8.63
N GLU A 263 3.84 -10.58 7.48
CA GLU A 263 4.52 -11.02 6.26
C GLU A 263 4.72 -9.93 5.19
N LEU A 264 3.93 -8.83 5.18
CA LEU A 264 4.11 -7.78 4.18
C LEU A 264 5.29 -6.86 4.51
N GLY A 265 5.67 -6.79 5.80
CA GLY A 265 6.66 -5.83 6.27
C GLY A 265 6.16 -4.39 6.28
N TYR A 266 6.99 -3.50 6.82
CA TYR A 266 6.63 -2.10 7.01
C TYR A 266 7.87 -1.20 7.10
N TYR A 267 7.68 0.12 7.23
CA TYR A 267 8.76 1.07 7.46
C TYR A 267 8.98 1.34 8.96
N GLY A 268 10.14 1.90 9.26
CA GLY A 268 10.48 2.43 10.57
C GLY A 268 10.67 3.94 10.53
N TYR A 269 11.10 4.53 11.65
CA TYR A 269 11.35 5.95 11.76
C TYR A 269 12.79 6.27 12.15
N TYR A 270 13.38 7.26 11.48
CA TYR A 270 14.67 7.82 11.84
C TYR A 270 14.51 8.89 12.93
N THR A 271 14.75 8.52 14.17
CA THR A 271 14.47 9.37 15.34
C THR A 271 15.68 10.16 15.84
N LYS A 272 16.90 9.91 15.29
CA LYS A 272 18.16 10.49 15.80
C LYS A 272 18.15 12.03 15.92
N PRO A 273 17.60 12.81 14.96
CA PRO A 273 17.57 14.28 15.07
C PRO A 273 16.71 14.81 16.21
N PHE A 274 15.76 14.01 16.70
CA PHE A 274 14.71 14.43 17.62
C PHE A 274 14.92 13.99 19.05
N LYS A 275 15.99 13.22 19.36
CA LYS A 275 16.22 12.52 20.64
C LYS A 275 15.90 13.34 21.91
N LYS A 276 16.27 14.63 21.91
CA LYS A 276 16.09 15.49 23.12
C LYS A 276 14.66 15.94 23.37
N TYR A 277 13.75 15.70 22.43
CA TYR A 277 12.35 16.14 22.52
C TYR A 277 11.38 15.00 22.77
N LEU A 278 11.83 13.74 22.64
CA LEU A 278 10.97 12.58 22.60
C LEU A 278 10.37 12.23 23.95
N SER A 279 9.08 11.89 23.94
CA SER A 279 8.38 11.20 25.06
C SER A 279 8.61 9.69 25.00
N ILE A 280 8.82 9.14 23.81
CA ILE A 280 9.10 7.71 23.63
C ILE A 280 10.54 7.35 23.98
N LYS A 281 10.75 6.11 24.47
CA LYS A 281 12.09 5.53 24.65
C LYS A 281 12.65 4.98 23.34
N THR A 282 11.80 4.41 22.49
CA THR A 282 12.16 3.81 21.21
C THR A 282 10.98 3.82 20.25
N ALA A 283 11.24 4.03 18.97
CA ALA A 283 10.26 3.86 17.91
C ALA A 283 10.19 2.40 17.40
N LYS A 284 11.14 1.53 17.79
CA LYS A 284 11.13 0.14 17.35
C LYS A 284 9.88 -0.61 17.81
N GLY A 285 9.35 -1.44 16.92
CA GLY A 285 8.17 -2.26 17.18
C GLY A 285 6.87 -1.47 17.29
N TYR A 286 6.83 -0.22 16.81
CA TYR A 286 5.66 0.66 16.94
C TYR A 286 4.44 0.10 16.24
N LEU A 287 4.58 -0.47 15.04
CA LEU A 287 3.47 -1.07 14.30
C LEU A 287 2.69 -2.05 15.17
N LYS A 288 3.41 -3.02 15.75
CA LYS A 288 2.80 -4.04 16.59
C LYS A 288 2.25 -3.48 17.89
N ARG A 289 2.95 -2.51 18.50
CA ARG A 289 2.57 -1.92 19.78
C ARG A 289 1.35 -1.01 19.69
N LEU A 290 1.23 -0.25 18.58
CA LEU A 290 0.19 0.79 18.46
C LEU A 290 -0.99 0.35 17.60
N MET A 291 -0.74 -0.36 16.48
CA MET A 291 -1.69 -0.47 15.38
C MET A 291 -2.28 -1.88 15.22
N VAL A 292 -1.54 -2.93 15.62
CA VAL A 292 -2.07 -4.30 15.52
C VAL A 292 -3.26 -4.46 16.48
N PRO A 293 -4.42 -4.94 15.98
CA PRO A 293 -5.63 -5.05 16.79
C PRO A 293 -5.54 -6.17 17.82
N LYS A 294 -6.44 -6.08 18.83
CA LYS A 294 -6.58 -7.11 19.86
C LYS A 294 -6.84 -8.48 19.24
N GLY A 295 -6.17 -9.50 19.77
CA GLY A 295 -6.24 -10.88 19.29
C GLY A 295 -5.19 -11.23 18.24
N ALA A 296 -4.43 -10.24 17.73
CA ALA A 296 -3.31 -10.45 16.80
C ALA A 296 -1.94 -10.03 17.38
N GLU A 297 -1.85 -9.71 18.66
CA GLU A 297 -0.63 -9.18 19.30
C GLU A 297 0.55 -10.14 19.24
N ASN A 298 0.29 -11.44 19.13
CA ASN A 298 1.32 -12.48 19.09
C ASN A 298 1.85 -12.80 17.68
N VAL A 299 1.34 -12.11 16.64
CA VAL A 299 1.81 -12.33 15.27
C VAL A 299 3.33 -12.13 15.16
N LYS A 300 4.00 -13.06 14.48
CA LYS A 300 5.45 -12.98 14.23
C LYS A 300 5.68 -12.80 12.73
N PHE A 301 6.66 -11.97 12.39
CA PHE A 301 7.04 -11.74 11.01
C PHE A 301 7.66 -13.01 10.40
N SER A 302 7.20 -13.34 9.19
CA SER A 302 7.74 -14.42 8.36
C SER A 302 8.28 -13.85 7.05
N PRO A 303 9.54 -14.11 6.66
CA PRO A 303 10.10 -13.67 5.39
C PRO A 303 9.74 -14.60 4.21
N VAL A 304 8.93 -15.63 4.42
CA VAL A 304 8.61 -16.65 3.41
C VAL A 304 8.03 -16.04 2.15
N LEU A 305 7.06 -15.12 2.30
CA LEU A 305 6.42 -14.43 1.18
C LEU A 305 7.42 -13.62 0.36
N TYR A 306 8.27 -12.83 1.02
CA TYR A 306 9.34 -12.07 0.37
C TYR A 306 10.30 -12.99 -0.40
N ASN A 307 10.79 -14.03 0.27
CA ASN A 307 11.76 -14.95 -0.31
C ASN A 307 11.17 -15.70 -1.52
N HIS A 308 9.92 -16.18 -1.43
CA HIS A 308 9.23 -16.85 -2.52
C HIS A 308 9.10 -15.93 -3.74
N THR A 309 8.67 -14.68 -3.52
CA THR A 309 8.47 -13.71 -4.61
C THR A 309 9.79 -13.34 -5.28
N VAL A 310 10.84 -13.09 -4.50
CA VAL A 310 12.18 -12.79 -5.05
C VAL A 310 12.74 -13.99 -5.84
N ASP A 311 12.57 -15.20 -5.31
CA ASP A 311 13.01 -16.43 -5.99
C ASP A 311 12.27 -16.63 -7.32
N PHE A 312 10.93 -16.48 -7.31
CA PHE A 312 10.11 -16.56 -8.52
C PHE A 312 10.54 -15.53 -9.57
N LEU A 313 10.63 -14.25 -9.19
CA LEU A 313 11.01 -13.18 -10.11
C LEU A 313 12.47 -13.30 -10.58
N THR A 314 13.34 -13.93 -9.82
CA THR A 314 14.71 -14.22 -10.23
C THR A 314 14.74 -15.28 -11.33
N LYS A 315 14.00 -16.37 -11.16
CA LYS A 315 14.01 -17.53 -12.05
C LYS A 315 13.13 -17.38 -13.29
N ASN A 316 12.07 -16.58 -13.21
CA ASN A 316 11.06 -16.44 -14.27
C ASN A 316 11.08 -15.02 -14.86
N ASP A 317 10.53 -14.87 -16.06
CA ASP A 317 10.43 -13.59 -16.78
C ASP A 317 8.97 -13.35 -17.25
N PRO A 318 8.01 -13.18 -16.30
CA PRO A 318 6.61 -12.98 -16.64
C PRO A 318 6.38 -11.59 -17.25
N LYS A 319 5.33 -11.45 -18.08
CA LYS A 319 4.88 -10.16 -18.61
C LYS A 319 4.38 -9.28 -17.47
N MET A 320 5.23 -8.39 -16.98
CA MET A 320 4.93 -7.49 -15.87
C MET A 320 5.42 -6.07 -16.14
N VAL A 321 4.58 -5.08 -15.82
CA VAL A 321 4.92 -3.66 -15.89
C VAL A 321 4.73 -3.03 -14.51
N TYR A 322 5.83 -2.69 -13.85
CA TYR A 322 5.81 -2.01 -12.56
C TYR A 322 5.85 -0.50 -12.77
N ILE A 323 4.95 0.21 -12.09
CA ILE A 323 4.86 1.66 -12.11
C ILE A 323 5.19 2.19 -10.71
N TYR A 324 6.17 3.09 -10.61
CA TYR A 324 6.55 3.76 -9.36
C TYR A 324 6.61 5.27 -9.53
N GLY A 325 6.51 5.99 -8.43
CA GLY A 325 6.85 7.41 -8.36
C GLY A 325 8.22 7.62 -7.72
N ASP A 326 9.04 8.53 -8.25
CA ASP A 326 10.42 8.72 -7.79
C ASP A 326 10.54 9.44 -6.44
N ILE A 327 9.44 10.11 -5.99
CA ILE A 327 9.38 10.71 -4.65
C ILE A 327 8.55 9.90 -3.66
N ASP A 328 7.97 8.76 -4.07
CA ASP A 328 7.16 7.90 -3.21
C ASP A 328 8.04 7.10 -2.25
N PRO A 329 7.93 7.27 -0.91
CA PRO A 329 8.71 6.50 0.05
C PRO A 329 8.46 4.98 -0.03
N TRP A 330 7.25 4.54 -0.39
CA TRP A 330 6.96 3.12 -0.60
C TRP A 330 7.80 2.52 -1.73
N GLY A 331 8.16 3.32 -2.73
CA GLY A 331 9.07 2.94 -3.79
C GLY A 331 10.44 2.51 -3.28
N ALA A 332 10.91 3.02 -2.14
CA ALA A 332 12.21 2.64 -1.56
C ALA A 332 12.38 1.13 -1.36
N SER A 333 11.29 0.40 -1.16
CA SER A 333 11.26 -1.06 -1.08
C SER A 333 10.78 -1.72 -2.38
N GLY A 334 10.62 -0.98 -3.47
CA GLY A 334 10.24 -1.50 -4.77
C GLY A 334 11.26 -2.47 -5.37
N ILE A 335 10.85 -3.20 -6.39
CA ILE A 335 11.71 -4.23 -7.00
C ILE A 335 12.87 -3.66 -7.82
N TYR A 336 12.81 -2.40 -8.26
CA TYR A 336 13.79 -1.79 -9.16
C TYR A 336 15.24 -1.80 -8.62
N GLY A 337 15.42 -1.88 -7.30
CA GLY A 337 16.73 -2.02 -6.66
C GLY A 337 17.26 -3.46 -6.61
N LEU A 338 16.51 -4.44 -7.10
CA LEU A 338 16.89 -5.85 -7.02
C LEU A 338 17.66 -6.29 -8.26
N PRO A 339 18.72 -7.12 -8.11
CA PRO A 339 19.64 -7.45 -9.22
C PRO A 339 18.95 -8.09 -10.43
N PHE A 340 17.91 -8.88 -10.21
CA PHE A 340 17.25 -9.63 -11.29
C PHE A 340 16.55 -8.73 -12.31
N THR A 341 16.17 -7.50 -11.97
CA THR A 341 15.45 -6.59 -12.88
C THR A 341 16.24 -6.19 -14.12
N LYS A 342 17.58 -6.25 -14.06
CA LYS A 342 18.46 -5.75 -15.11
C LYS A 342 18.48 -6.59 -16.41
N ASN A 343 18.09 -7.86 -16.35
CA ASN A 343 18.24 -8.82 -17.45
C ASN A 343 16.91 -9.47 -17.83
N LYS A 344 15.77 -8.83 -17.57
CA LYS A 344 14.44 -9.32 -17.92
C LYS A 344 14.00 -8.74 -19.27
N LYS A 345 13.38 -9.59 -20.08
CA LYS A 345 12.82 -9.20 -21.38
C LYS A 345 11.36 -8.74 -21.25
N ASN A 346 10.62 -9.39 -20.35
CA ASN A 346 9.17 -9.19 -20.19
C ASN A 346 8.80 -8.50 -18.89
N LEU A 347 9.76 -8.25 -17.98
CA LEU A 347 9.55 -7.51 -16.76
C LEU A 347 10.13 -6.11 -16.91
N HIS A 348 9.26 -5.10 -16.92
CA HIS A 348 9.61 -3.69 -17.09
C HIS A 348 9.32 -2.90 -15.82
N VAL A 349 10.16 -1.93 -15.52
CA VAL A 349 9.99 -1.04 -14.37
C VAL A 349 10.09 0.40 -14.84
N TYR A 350 9.04 1.17 -14.63
CA TYR A 350 8.97 2.57 -14.98
C TYR A 350 8.88 3.45 -13.72
N MET A 351 9.73 4.47 -13.68
CA MET A 351 9.79 5.45 -12.60
C MET A 351 9.26 6.79 -13.10
N CYS A 352 8.11 7.24 -12.57
CA CYS A 352 7.50 8.51 -12.96
C CYS A 352 8.28 9.68 -12.32
N PRO A 353 8.87 10.59 -13.11
CA PRO A 353 9.60 11.74 -12.59
C PRO A 353 8.68 12.67 -11.78
N GLY A 354 9.07 13.05 -10.57
CA GLY A 354 8.25 13.83 -9.64
C GLY A 354 6.98 13.10 -9.16
N GLY A 355 6.81 11.84 -9.52
CA GLY A 355 5.65 11.04 -9.16
C GLY A 355 5.65 10.62 -7.70
N SER A 356 4.51 10.80 -7.03
CA SER A 356 4.24 10.32 -5.67
C SER A 356 3.56 8.94 -5.69
N HIS A 357 2.98 8.51 -4.59
CA HIS A 357 2.13 7.29 -4.51
C HIS A 357 0.90 7.32 -5.43
N LYS A 358 0.60 8.49 -5.99
CA LYS A 358 -0.44 8.70 -7.00
C LYS A 358 0.03 8.41 -8.43
N ALA A 359 1.28 7.98 -8.65
CA ALA A 359 1.82 7.69 -9.98
C ALA A 359 1.03 6.58 -10.68
N ARG A 360 0.64 6.84 -11.93
CA ARG A 360 -0.10 5.94 -12.84
C ARG A 360 0.53 6.02 -14.23
N ILE A 361 0.11 5.18 -15.17
CA ILE A 361 0.58 5.26 -16.56
C ILE A 361 0.32 6.65 -17.16
N LEU A 362 -0.86 7.21 -16.90
CA LEU A 362 -1.23 8.55 -17.38
C LEU A 362 -0.44 9.69 -16.72
N SER A 363 0.29 9.43 -15.64
CA SER A 363 1.17 10.43 -14.99
C SER A 363 2.49 10.64 -15.72
N PHE A 364 2.88 9.70 -16.60
CA PHE A 364 4.15 9.81 -17.32
C PHE A 364 4.07 10.84 -18.43
N PRO A 365 5.18 11.58 -18.68
CA PRO A 365 5.31 12.40 -19.88
C PRO A 365 5.43 11.51 -21.12
N GLU A 366 5.08 12.12 -22.28
CA GLU A 366 5.43 11.53 -23.57
C GLU A 366 6.96 11.61 -23.79
N PRO A 367 7.62 10.61 -24.43
CA PRO A 367 7.02 9.44 -25.09
C PRO A 367 6.85 8.21 -24.18
N THR A 368 7.30 8.25 -22.92
CA THR A 368 7.29 7.09 -22.01
C THR A 368 5.89 6.54 -21.79
N ARG A 369 4.90 7.41 -21.64
CA ARG A 369 3.50 6.98 -21.52
C ARG A 369 3.06 6.12 -22.70
N GLN A 370 3.37 6.57 -23.91
CA GLN A 370 3.01 5.83 -25.14
C GLN A 370 3.78 4.52 -25.28
N GLU A 371 5.05 4.48 -24.85
CA GLU A 371 5.84 3.25 -24.79
C GLU A 371 5.16 2.18 -23.91
N ILE A 372 4.74 2.55 -22.68
CA ILE A 372 4.05 1.65 -21.76
C ILE A 372 2.74 1.13 -22.38
N ILE A 373 1.94 2.02 -22.97
CA ILE A 373 0.68 1.66 -23.61
C ILE A 373 0.92 0.71 -24.78
N ASN A 374 1.90 0.98 -25.63
CA ASN A 374 2.23 0.15 -26.79
C ASN A 374 2.73 -1.23 -26.35
N LEU A 375 3.55 -1.32 -25.30
CA LEU A 375 4.04 -2.57 -24.75
C LEU A 375 2.88 -3.47 -24.29
N ILE A 376 1.97 -2.95 -23.47
CA ILE A 376 0.82 -3.71 -22.96
C ILE A 376 -0.13 -4.07 -24.12
N SER A 377 -0.38 -3.12 -25.04
CA SER A 377 -1.20 -3.39 -26.25
C SER A 377 -0.62 -4.49 -27.13
N GLY A 378 0.71 -4.54 -27.24
CA GLY A 378 1.40 -5.61 -27.96
C GLY A 378 1.12 -6.98 -27.33
N TRP A 379 1.28 -7.09 -26.02
CA TRP A 379 1.03 -8.34 -25.28
C TRP A 379 -0.44 -8.79 -25.30
N LEU A 380 -1.39 -7.87 -25.37
CA LEU A 380 -2.82 -8.20 -25.49
C LEU A 380 -3.19 -8.81 -26.85
N LYS A 381 -2.35 -8.61 -27.90
CA LYS A 381 -2.56 -9.14 -29.26
C LYS A 381 -1.89 -10.49 -29.49
N GLU A 382 -0.95 -10.90 -28.64
CA GLU A 382 -0.29 -12.21 -28.65
C GLU A 382 -1.21 -13.32 -28.10
#